data_72e62220b72082d6ada84f518b990c35
#
_entry.id   72e62220b72082d6ada84f518b990c35
#
_cell.length_a   1.000
_cell.length_b   1.000
_cell.length_c   1.000
_cell.angle_alpha   90.00
_cell.angle_beta   90.00
_cell.angle_gamma   90.00
#
_symmetry.space_group_name_H-M   'P 1'
#
loop_
_entity.id
_entity.type
_entity.pdbx_description
1 polymer ?
#
loop_
_entity_poly.entity_id
_entity_poly.type
_entity_poly.pdbx_seq_one_letter_code
_entity_poly.pdbx_strand_id
1 'polypeptide(L)'
;MRGYLITFEGPDGAGKTTVINEIIKQLPQSLQERTLVTREPGGSKISENIRTIILDPENKEMDDRTEALLYAAQRSQHVSEVIRPALATGKVVLSDRF
;
A
#
# COMPACT_ATOMS: atom_id res chain seq x y z
N MET A 1 -8.52 4.60 -19.88
CA MET A 1 -9.34 3.64 -19.10
C MET A 1 -9.06 3.87 -17.61
N ARG A 2 -10.11 3.90 -16.81
CA ARG A 2 -9.98 4.09 -15.38
C ARG A 2 -9.62 2.76 -14.70
N GLY A 3 -8.70 2.81 -13.76
CA GLY A 3 -8.31 1.63 -13.00
C GLY A 3 -9.19 1.38 -11.78
N TYR A 4 -8.90 0.34 -11.06
CA TYR A 4 -9.63 -0.06 -9.86
C TYR A 4 -8.66 -0.25 -8.70
N LEU A 5 -9.06 0.19 -7.53
CA LEU A 5 -8.32 -0.02 -6.29
C LEU A 5 -9.10 -0.99 -5.41
N ILE A 6 -8.47 -2.08 -5.04
CA ILE A 6 -9.03 -3.07 -4.12
C ILE A 6 -8.09 -3.16 -2.92
N THR A 7 -8.62 -2.97 -1.72
CA THR A 7 -7.82 -3.02 -0.50
C THR A 7 -8.12 -4.28 0.29
N PHE A 8 -7.12 -4.79 0.96
CA PHE A 8 -7.24 -5.95 1.84
C PHE A 8 -6.78 -5.56 3.23
N GLU A 9 -7.63 -5.80 4.21
CA GLU A 9 -7.33 -5.45 5.58
C GLU A 9 -7.30 -6.68 6.47
N GLY A 10 -6.55 -6.58 7.54
CA GLY A 10 -6.39 -7.65 8.49
C GLY A 10 -4.98 -7.66 9.07
N PRO A 11 -4.76 -8.37 10.17
CA PRO A 11 -3.44 -8.45 10.78
C PRO A 11 -2.47 -9.22 9.89
N ASP A 12 -1.18 -8.93 10.04
CA ASP A 12 -0.14 -9.68 9.35
C ASP A 12 -0.22 -11.16 9.71
N GLY A 13 0.03 -12.00 8.73
CA GLY A 13 -0.04 -13.44 8.93
C GLY A 13 -1.43 -14.04 8.86
N ALA A 14 -2.44 -13.23 8.51
CA ALA A 14 -3.82 -13.72 8.39
C ALA A 14 -4.14 -14.33 7.02
N GLY A 15 -3.12 -14.66 6.23
CA GLY A 15 -3.31 -15.27 4.93
C GLY A 15 -3.67 -14.30 3.82
N LYS A 16 -3.52 -13.00 4.03
CA LYS A 16 -3.85 -11.99 3.01
C LYS A 16 -3.07 -12.18 1.71
N THR A 17 -1.77 -12.46 1.82
CA THR A 17 -0.93 -12.68 0.64
C THR A 17 -1.42 -13.85 -0.18
N THR A 18 -1.81 -14.93 0.48
CA THR A 18 -2.35 -16.12 -0.20
C THR A 18 -3.64 -15.77 -0.92
N VAL A 19 -4.54 -15.02 -0.26
CA VAL A 19 -5.81 -14.62 -0.85
C VAL A 19 -5.57 -13.74 -2.06
N ILE A 20 -4.68 -12.76 -1.95
CA ILE A 20 -4.36 -11.85 -3.06
C ILE A 20 -3.82 -12.64 -4.25
N ASN A 21 -2.90 -13.56 -4.02
CA ASN A 21 -2.34 -14.39 -5.09
C ASN A 21 -3.40 -15.25 -5.77
N GLU A 22 -4.33 -15.81 -5.01
CA GLU A 22 -5.42 -16.60 -5.58
C GLU A 22 -6.37 -15.76 -6.41
N ILE A 23 -6.66 -14.53 -5.95
CA ILE A 23 -7.50 -13.61 -6.73
C ILE A 23 -6.84 -13.28 -8.06
N ILE A 24 -5.54 -13.00 -8.06
CA ILE A 24 -4.80 -12.69 -9.28
C ILE A 24 -4.87 -13.84 -10.26
N LYS A 25 -4.69 -15.07 -9.80
CA LYS A 25 -4.76 -16.27 -10.67
C LYS A 25 -6.11 -16.45 -11.33
N GLN A 26 -7.18 -16.00 -10.68
CA GLN A 26 -8.54 -16.14 -11.19
C GLN A 26 -8.97 -14.99 -12.09
N LEU A 27 -8.18 -13.94 -12.19
CA LEU A 27 -8.50 -12.82 -13.06
C LEU A 27 -8.27 -13.21 -14.52
N PRO A 28 -9.08 -12.64 -15.45
CA PRO A 28 -8.75 -12.76 -16.87
C PRO A 28 -7.35 -12.26 -17.16
N GLN A 29 -6.69 -12.85 -18.13
CA GLN A 29 -5.29 -12.48 -18.44
C GLN A 29 -5.13 -11.00 -18.72
N SER A 30 -6.08 -10.38 -19.40
CA SER A 30 -6.01 -8.94 -19.68
C SER A 30 -5.97 -8.09 -18.41
N LEU A 31 -6.65 -8.54 -17.35
CA LEU A 31 -6.60 -7.85 -16.06
C LEU A 31 -5.34 -8.19 -15.28
N GLN A 32 -4.85 -9.43 -15.38
CA GLN A 32 -3.60 -9.80 -14.73
C GLN A 32 -2.44 -8.94 -15.19
N GLU A 33 -2.39 -8.66 -16.49
CA GLU A 33 -1.33 -7.83 -17.08
C GLU A 33 -1.36 -6.39 -16.58
N ARG A 34 -2.51 -5.92 -16.12
CA ARG A 34 -2.69 -4.57 -15.62
C ARG A 34 -2.72 -4.49 -14.09
N THR A 35 -2.43 -5.60 -13.42
CA THR A 35 -2.52 -5.66 -11.97
C THR A 35 -1.21 -5.24 -11.33
N LEU A 36 -1.29 -4.33 -10.37
CA LEU A 36 -0.19 -3.90 -9.52
C LEU A 36 -0.51 -4.27 -8.09
N VAL A 37 0.36 -5.05 -7.47
CA VAL A 37 0.24 -5.36 -6.05
C VAL A 37 1.13 -4.40 -5.28
N THR A 38 0.56 -3.72 -4.31
CA THR A 38 1.31 -2.82 -3.45
C THR A 38 0.90 -3.05 -2.01
N ARG A 39 1.67 -2.52 -1.09
CA ARG A 39 1.31 -2.63 0.32
C ARG A 39 1.64 -1.32 1.01
N GLU A 40 0.85 -1.03 1.99
CA GLU A 40 1.09 0.08 2.87
C GLU A 40 1.55 -0.43 4.23
N PRO A 41 2.57 0.14 4.81
CA PRO A 41 3.32 1.30 4.35
C PRO A 41 4.42 0.89 3.36
N GLY A 42 4.70 1.74 2.38
CA GLY A 42 5.81 1.50 1.47
C GLY A 42 5.49 1.84 0.04
N GLY A 43 6.34 1.39 -0.86
CA GLY A 43 6.15 1.58 -2.30
C GLY A 43 6.85 2.81 -2.87
N SER A 44 7.38 3.70 -2.02
CA SER A 44 8.16 4.84 -2.48
C SER A 44 9.29 5.13 -1.51
N LYS A 45 10.31 5.82 -1.99
CA LYS A 45 11.46 6.20 -1.17
C LYS A 45 11.03 7.09 0.00
N ILE A 46 10.18 8.07 -0.26
CA ILE A 46 9.72 9.00 0.75
C ILE A 46 8.89 8.29 1.81
N SER A 47 7.97 7.42 1.39
CA SER A 47 7.16 6.63 2.32
C SER A 47 8.03 5.73 3.19
N GLU A 48 9.06 5.11 2.61
CA GLU A 48 9.98 4.26 3.36
C GLU A 48 10.81 5.07 4.36
N ASN A 49 11.21 6.28 4.01
CA ASN A 49 11.93 7.16 4.93
C ASN A 49 11.06 7.53 6.12
N ILE A 50 9.79 7.83 5.88
CA ILE A 50 8.84 8.13 6.96
C ILE A 50 8.67 6.90 7.85
N ARG A 51 8.54 5.72 7.25
CA ARG A 51 8.44 4.47 8.01
C ARG A 51 9.64 4.26 8.93
N THR A 52 10.83 4.55 8.43
CA THR A 52 12.06 4.43 9.22
C THR A 52 11.99 5.27 10.49
N ILE A 53 11.48 6.50 10.38
CA ILE A 53 11.30 7.38 11.53
C ILE A 53 10.32 6.77 12.54
N ILE A 54 9.20 6.25 12.07
CA ILE A 54 8.16 5.68 12.93
C ILE A 54 8.69 4.46 13.70
N LEU A 55 9.45 3.61 13.03
CA LEU A 55 9.89 2.34 13.60
C LEU A 55 11.22 2.42 14.35
N ASP A 56 11.88 3.58 14.36
CA ASP A 56 13.17 3.74 15.00
C ASP A 56 13.02 3.70 16.53
N PRO A 57 13.61 2.71 17.21
CA PRO A 57 13.49 2.60 18.66
C PRO A 57 14.19 3.74 19.42
N GLU A 58 15.04 4.51 18.76
CA GLU A 58 15.67 5.68 19.35
C GLU A 58 14.71 6.86 19.51
N ASN A 59 13.60 6.86 18.76
CA ASN A 59 12.62 7.94 18.80
C ASN A 59 11.59 7.71 19.92
N LYS A 60 12.08 7.60 21.16
CA LYS A 60 11.26 7.30 22.32
C LYS A 60 10.33 8.44 22.74
N GLU A 61 10.71 9.66 22.41
CA GLU A 61 9.94 10.86 22.75
C GLU A 61 8.80 11.11 21.77
N MET A 62 8.63 10.24 20.76
CA MET A 62 7.59 10.46 19.77
C MET A 62 6.22 10.41 20.44
N ASP A 63 5.48 11.48 20.29
CA ASP A 63 4.12 11.61 20.80
C ASP A 63 3.17 10.77 19.92
N ASP A 64 2.11 10.24 20.53
CA ASP A 64 1.14 9.42 19.81
C ASP A 64 0.49 10.17 18.66
N ARG A 65 0.23 11.45 18.84
CA ARG A 65 -0.35 12.28 17.78
C ARG A 65 0.62 12.45 16.62
N THR A 66 1.90 12.66 16.93
CA THR A 66 2.95 12.75 15.91
C THR A 66 3.05 11.46 15.12
N GLU A 67 3.01 10.32 15.81
CA GLU A 67 3.04 9.03 15.15
C GLU A 67 1.86 8.87 14.19
N ALA A 68 0.66 9.22 14.64
CA ALA A 68 -0.54 9.15 13.79
C ALA A 68 -0.41 10.04 12.56
N LEU A 69 0.15 11.24 12.70
CA LEU A 69 0.36 12.16 11.59
C LEU A 69 1.41 11.63 10.62
N LEU A 70 2.45 10.97 11.12
CA LEU A 70 3.47 10.36 10.27
C LEU A 70 2.88 9.21 9.45
N TYR A 71 2.03 8.37 10.04
CA TYR A 71 1.33 7.34 9.29
C TYR A 71 0.43 7.94 8.20
N ALA A 72 -0.27 9.04 8.52
CA ALA A 72 -1.10 9.72 7.54
C ALA A 72 -0.25 10.30 6.40
N ALA A 73 0.91 10.88 6.73
CA ALA A 73 1.83 11.41 5.73
C ALA A 73 2.37 10.30 4.82
N GLN A 74 2.72 9.17 5.40
CA GLN A 74 3.20 8.02 4.66
C GLN A 74 2.15 7.53 3.66
N ARG A 75 0.90 7.43 4.10
CA ARG A 75 -0.22 7.02 3.25
C ARG A 75 -0.44 8.03 2.12
N SER A 76 -0.42 9.31 2.45
CA SER A 76 -0.61 10.37 1.45
C SER A 76 0.43 10.27 0.34
N GLN A 77 1.68 10.05 0.71
CA GLN A 77 2.77 9.92 -0.27
C GLN A 77 2.60 8.67 -1.12
N HIS A 78 2.24 7.55 -0.52
CA HIS A 78 1.99 6.31 -1.23
C HIS A 78 0.86 6.47 -2.25
N VAL A 79 -0.22 7.12 -1.85
CA VAL A 79 -1.33 7.39 -2.77
C VAL A 79 -0.87 8.23 -3.95
N SER A 80 -0.12 9.30 -3.68
CA SER A 80 0.31 10.23 -4.73
C SER A 80 1.34 9.62 -5.69
N GLU A 81 2.28 8.85 -5.18
CA GLU A 81 3.37 8.32 -6.01
C GLU A 81 3.05 7.00 -6.70
N VAL A 82 2.28 6.14 -6.06
CA VAL A 82 2.09 4.77 -6.52
C VAL A 82 0.67 4.52 -6.99
N ILE A 83 -0.31 4.80 -6.14
CA ILE A 83 -1.69 4.40 -6.41
C ILE A 83 -2.34 5.26 -7.50
N ARG A 84 -2.32 6.59 -7.35
CA ARG A 84 -2.94 7.46 -8.35
C ARG A 84 -2.37 7.32 -9.75
N PRO A 85 -1.03 7.30 -9.94
CA PRO A 85 -0.49 7.09 -11.26
C PRO A 85 -0.88 5.75 -11.87
N ALA A 86 -0.92 4.68 -11.07
CA ALA A 86 -1.33 3.37 -11.54
C ALA A 86 -2.79 3.37 -11.98
N LEU A 87 -3.68 3.97 -11.19
CA LEU A 87 -5.10 4.06 -11.53
C LEU A 87 -5.32 4.90 -12.79
N ALA A 88 -4.56 5.97 -12.97
CA ALA A 88 -4.67 6.83 -14.13
C ALA A 88 -4.30 6.11 -15.43
N THR A 89 -3.46 5.09 -15.35
CA THR A 89 -3.08 4.28 -16.52
C THR A 89 -3.95 3.04 -16.70
N GLY A 90 -5.03 2.93 -15.94
CA GLY A 90 -5.99 1.83 -16.09
C GLY A 90 -5.60 0.55 -15.37
N LYS A 91 -4.64 0.61 -14.45
CA LYS A 91 -4.21 -0.58 -13.71
C LYS A 91 -5.21 -0.97 -12.64
N VAL A 92 -5.22 -2.26 -12.33
CA VAL A 92 -5.93 -2.78 -11.16
C VAL A 92 -4.91 -2.81 -10.02
N VAL A 93 -5.16 -2.05 -8.98
CA VAL A 93 -4.24 -1.96 -7.83
C VAL A 93 -4.80 -2.79 -6.68
N LEU A 94 -4.05 -3.78 -6.26
CA LEU A 94 -4.37 -4.59 -5.09
C LEU A 94 -3.45 -4.13 -3.96
N SER A 95 -4.02 -3.49 -2.96
CA SER A 95 -3.25 -2.97 -1.84
C SER A 95 -3.47 -3.84 -0.60
N ASP A 96 -2.37 -4.35 -0.08
CA ASP A 96 -2.34 -5.04 1.20
C ASP A 96 -2.19 -3.96 2.27
N ARG A 97 -3.26 -3.67 2.96
CA ARG A 97 -3.39 -2.58 3.93
C ARG A 97 -3.39 -1.20 3.27
N PHE A 98 -4.47 -0.54 3.45
CA PHE A 98 -4.59 0.84 2.99
C PHE A 98 -5.10 1.76 4.09
#